data_defd748e0fd1f067e056443ba9fbf0ce
#
_entry.id   defd748e0fd1f067e056443ba9fbf0ce
#
_cell.length_a   1.000
_cell.length_b   1.000
_cell.length_c   1.000
_cell.angle_alpha   90.00
_cell.angle_beta   90.00
_cell.angle_gamma   90.00
#
_symmetry.space_group_name_H-M   'P 1'
#
loop_
_entity.id
_entity.type
_entity.pdbx_description
1 polymer ?
#
loop_
_entity_poly.entity_id
_entity_poly.type
_entity_poly.pdbx_seq_one_letter_code
_entity_poly.pdbx_strand_id
1 'polypeptide(L)'
;MASAEGAPLRVLIVHVWFWPHVGGGDQHVEMLGRELVKLGHDVTVWCADVPEHEEKQFQRGGINVVRLSPSRVLAGVDPVVSLDGLSMDKFDIVHLHDTLPVLIRKSLKMARNAGVPVVTTYHNDYIKHGLIANSIKSIRWSMQGRKTLHSSNARIVLTDYFEKLLRSKGVEGDIDVIPNGFSAIYEDAERPSALGDLRDRKLLTFVGRLSEQK
;
A
#
# COMPACT_ATOMS: atom_id res chain seq x y z
N MET A 1 6.79 -7.41 -25.11
CA MET A 1 5.81 -7.53 -24.03
C MET A 1 4.45 -7.36 -24.67
N ALA A 2 3.57 -8.37 -24.58
CA ALA A 2 2.22 -8.27 -25.13
C ALA A 2 1.46 -7.21 -24.30
N SER A 3 0.90 -6.22 -24.99
CA SER A 3 -0.05 -5.28 -24.42
C SER A 3 -1.26 -6.09 -23.91
N ALA A 4 -1.59 -5.97 -22.64
CA ALA A 4 -2.86 -6.45 -22.14
C ALA A 4 -3.94 -5.60 -22.81
N GLU A 5 -4.59 -6.14 -23.86
CA GLU A 5 -5.69 -5.50 -24.58
C GLU A 5 -6.95 -5.51 -23.70
N GLY A 6 -6.94 -4.72 -22.63
CA GLY A 6 -8.12 -4.41 -21.84
C GLY A 6 -8.51 -2.94 -22.03
N ALA A 7 -9.80 -2.64 -21.97
CA ALA A 7 -10.23 -1.24 -21.97
C ALA A 7 -9.60 -0.49 -20.78
N PRO A 8 -9.27 0.81 -20.94
CA PRO A 8 -8.79 1.63 -19.82
C PRO A 8 -9.73 1.55 -18.62
N LEU A 9 -9.14 1.31 -17.45
CA LEU A 9 -9.86 1.21 -16.17
C LEU A 9 -9.64 2.48 -15.35
N ARG A 10 -10.65 2.87 -14.60
CA ARG A 10 -10.56 3.88 -13.55
C ARG A 10 -10.21 3.17 -12.24
N VAL A 11 -8.96 3.29 -11.83
CA VAL A 11 -8.40 2.57 -10.69
C VAL A 11 -8.30 3.49 -9.48
N LEU A 12 -8.92 3.13 -8.37
CA LEU A 12 -8.68 3.78 -7.09
C LEU A 12 -7.65 2.95 -6.29
N ILE A 13 -6.53 3.55 -5.94
CA ILE A 13 -5.59 3.00 -4.98
C ILE A 13 -5.80 3.70 -3.63
N VAL A 14 -5.92 2.93 -2.55
CA VAL A 14 -6.07 3.48 -1.21
C VAL A 14 -4.89 3.04 -0.36
N HIS A 15 -4.12 4.03 0.11
CA HIS A 15 -3.01 3.84 1.02
C HIS A 15 -2.99 4.95 2.06
N VAL A 16 -2.55 4.65 3.29
CA VAL A 16 -2.59 5.66 4.37
C VAL A 16 -1.64 6.80 4.11
N TRP A 17 -0.42 6.49 3.69
CA TRP A 17 0.66 7.44 3.45
C TRP A 17 0.93 7.58 1.95
N PHE A 18 1.28 8.78 1.54
CA PHE A 18 1.73 9.05 0.18
C PHE A 18 2.68 10.25 0.17
N TRP A 19 3.28 10.53 -0.99
CA TRP A 19 4.20 11.67 -1.11
C TRP A 19 3.67 12.93 -0.41
N PRO A 20 4.50 13.69 0.35
CA PRO A 20 5.96 13.61 0.48
C PRO A 20 6.48 12.60 1.52
N HIS A 21 5.61 11.83 2.16
CA HIS A 21 6.05 10.73 3.02
C HIS A 21 6.83 9.70 2.19
N VAL A 22 7.95 9.19 2.74
CA VAL A 22 8.83 8.24 2.07
C VAL A 22 8.91 6.95 2.89
N GLY A 23 8.31 5.90 2.36
CA GLY A 23 8.35 4.56 2.91
C GLY A 23 8.23 3.52 1.80
N GLY A 24 8.53 2.26 2.09
CA GLY A 24 8.46 1.20 1.08
C GLY A 24 7.07 1.02 0.48
N GLY A 25 6.02 1.13 1.31
CA GLY A 25 4.63 1.06 0.84
C GLY A 25 4.26 2.23 -0.08
N ASP A 26 4.68 3.45 0.29
CA ASP A 26 4.37 4.65 -0.48
C ASP A 26 5.05 4.64 -1.84
N GLN A 27 6.33 4.24 -1.88
CA GLN A 27 7.08 4.08 -3.12
C GLN A 27 6.46 2.99 -4.01
N HIS A 28 6.05 1.87 -3.41
CA HIS A 28 5.36 0.82 -4.16
C HIS A 28 4.07 1.33 -4.79
N VAL A 29 3.23 2.05 -4.03
CA VAL A 29 1.98 2.64 -4.54
C VAL A 29 2.24 3.66 -5.65
N GLU A 30 3.25 4.52 -5.49
CA GLU A 30 3.62 5.48 -6.53
C GLU A 30 4.11 4.78 -7.80
N MET A 31 4.99 3.77 -7.67
CA MET A 31 5.51 3.03 -8.82
C MET A 31 4.39 2.26 -9.53
N LEU A 32 3.57 1.55 -8.81
CA LEU A 32 2.41 0.82 -9.35
C LEU A 32 1.46 1.77 -10.08
N GLY A 33 1.12 2.90 -9.46
CA GLY A 33 0.23 3.89 -10.06
C GLY A 33 0.79 4.46 -11.37
N ARG A 34 2.10 4.77 -11.41
CA ARG A 34 2.76 5.26 -12.62
C ARG A 34 2.77 4.22 -13.75
N GLU A 35 3.00 2.95 -13.43
CA GLU A 35 2.97 1.90 -14.45
C GLU A 35 1.54 1.66 -14.97
N LEU A 36 0.53 1.72 -14.12
CA LEU A 36 -0.87 1.66 -14.56
C LEU A 36 -1.24 2.84 -15.46
N VAL A 37 -0.78 4.05 -15.15
CA VAL A 37 -0.95 5.23 -16.01
C VAL A 37 -0.28 5.02 -17.38
N LYS A 38 0.95 4.48 -17.42
CA LYS A 38 1.64 4.14 -18.68
C LYS A 38 0.89 3.10 -19.52
N LEU A 39 0.15 2.20 -18.87
CA LEU A 39 -0.72 1.22 -19.50
C LEU A 39 -2.07 1.81 -19.97
N GLY A 40 -2.29 3.11 -19.76
CA GLY A 40 -3.48 3.83 -20.23
C GLY A 40 -4.63 3.87 -19.23
N HIS A 41 -4.44 3.43 -17.98
CA HIS A 41 -5.48 3.50 -16.96
C HIS A 41 -5.55 4.89 -16.30
N ASP A 42 -6.75 5.28 -15.85
CA ASP A 42 -6.95 6.48 -15.02
C ASP A 42 -6.78 6.10 -13.55
N VAL A 43 -5.71 6.60 -12.92
CA VAL A 43 -5.34 6.22 -11.56
C VAL A 43 -5.57 7.36 -10.59
N THR A 44 -6.34 7.08 -9.54
CA THR A 44 -6.52 7.98 -8.41
C THR A 44 -5.97 7.33 -7.15
N VAL A 45 -5.25 8.09 -6.33
CA VAL A 45 -4.79 7.66 -4.99
C VAL A 45 -5.54 8.44 -3.92
N TRP A 46 -6.17 7.74 -2.98
CA TRP A 46 -6.64 8.33 -1.73
C TRP A 46 -5.66 8.03 -0.60
N CYS A 47 -5.22 9.08 0.07
CA CYS A 47 -4.32 8.98 1.22
C CYS A 47 -4.75 9.94 2.34
N ALA A 48 -4.22 9.73 3.55
CA ALA A 48 -4.42 10.68 4.65
C ALA A 48 -3.51 11.90 4.45
N ASP A 49 -4.01 13.06 4.83
CA ASP A 49 -3.27 14.32 4.81
C ASP A 49 -2.50 14.51 6.13
N VAL A 50 -1.40 13.80 6.26
CA VAL A 50 -0.52 13.85 7.45
C VAL A 50 0.95 13.84 7.00
N PRO A 51 1.74 14.88 7.36
CA PRO A 51 1.30 16.14 7.96
C PRO A 51 0.35 16.91 7.05
N GLU A 52 -0.35 17.88 7.59
CA GLU A 52 -1.32 18.68 6.83
C GLU A 52 -0.63 19.51 5.74
N HIS A 53 -1.25 19.56 4.55
CA HIS A 53 -0.80 20.31 3.39
C HIS A 53 -1.93 21.25 2.90
N GLU A 54 -1.54 22.35 2.25
CA GLU A 54 -2.51 23.26 1.64
C GLU A 54 -3.23 22.59 0.46
N GLU A 55 -2.46 21.96 -0.44
CA GLU A 55 -2.99 21.30 -1.62
C GLU A 55 -3.54 19.91 -1.28
N LYS A 56 -4.86 19.78 -1.32
CA LYS A 56 -5.56 18.51 -1.03
C LYS A 56 -5.74 17.62 -2.26
N GLN A 57 -5.68 18.20 -3.45
CA GLN A 57 -5.80 17.47 -4.72
C GLN A 57 -4.73 17.95 -5.69
N PHE A 58 -3.96 17.02 -6.25
CA PHE A 58 -2.88 17.31 -7.16
C PHE A 58 -2.60 16.12 -8.07
N GLN A 59 -1.76 16.35 -9.09
CA GLN A 59 -1.26 15.26 -9.94
C GLN A 59 0.22 15.00 -9.69
N ARG A 60 0.59 13.70 -9.67
CA ARG A 60 1.97 13.27 -9.55
C ARG A 60 2.25 12.06 -10.46
N GLY A 61 3.09 12.26 -11.48
CA GLY A 61 3.41 11.20 -12.43
C GLY A 61 2.19 10.64 -13.19
N GLY A 62 1.21 11.49 -13.48
CA GLY A 62 -0.06 11.11 -14.09
C GLY A 62 -1.12 10.56 -13.15
N ILE A 63 -0.78 10.35 -11.87
CA ILE A 63 -1.70 9.88 -10.84
C ILE A 63 -2.46 11.07 -10.26
N ASN A 64 -3.78 10.99 -10.16
CA ASN A 64 -4.61 11.94 -9.43
C ASN A 64 -4.54 11.62 -7.92
N VAL A 65 -4.08 12.55 -7.10
CA VAL A 65 -3.94 12.33 -5.66
C VAL A 65 -4.98 13.15 -4.90
N VAL A 66 -5.68 12.50 -3.97
CA VAL A 66 -6.63 13.13 -3.06
C VAL A 66 -6.20 12.88 -1.62
N ARG A 67 -5.81 13.95 -0.93
CA ARG A 67 -5.47 13.94 0.49
C ARG A 67 -6.72 14.18 1.33
N LEU A 68 -6.94 13.29 2.28
CA LEU A 68 -8.11 13.31 3.16
C LEU A 68 -7.70 13.80 4.55
N SER A 69 -8.20 14.95 4.94
CA SER A 69 -7.89 15.54 6.25
C SER A 69 -8.43 14.66 7.37
N PRO A 70 -7.59 14.23 8.33
CA PRO A 70 -8.03 13.42 9.45
C PRO A 70 -8.69 14.29 10.51
N SER A 71 -9.77 13.78 11.11
CA SER A 71 -10.37 14.38 12.30
C SER A 71 -9.53 14.11 13.56
N ARG A 72 -8.76 13.03 13.58
CA ARG A 72 -7.83 12.63 14.64
C ARG A 72 -6.88 11.54 14.15
N VAL A 73 -5.80 11.32 14.89
CA VAL A 73 -4.87 10.22 14.63
C VAL A 73 -4.88 9.26 15.83
N LEU A 74 -5.25 8.01 15.59
CA LEU A 74 -5.30 6.99 16.65
C LEU A 74 -3.91 6.44 16.92
N ALA A 75 -3.51 6.42 18.19
CA ALA A 75 -2.21 5.90 18.64
C ALA A 75 -1.00 6.48 17.84
N GLY A 76 -1.13 7.71 17.32
CA GLY A 76 -0.09 8.38 16.53
C GLY A 76 0.19 7.81 15.14
N VAL A 77 -0.56 6.77 14.69
CA VAL A 77 -0.23 6.03 13.46
C VAL A 77 -1.41 5.72 12.54
N ASP A 78 -2.66 5.89 12.99
CA ASP A 78 -3.85 5.52 12.21
C ASP A 78 -4.79 6.73 12.06
N PRO A 79 -4.66 7.51 10.98
CA PRO A 79 -5.49 8.68 10.73
C PRO A 79 -6.96 8.28 10.50
N VAL A 80 -7.87 8.92 11.23
CA VAL A 80 -9.31 8.77 11.05
C VAL A 80 -9.82 9.86 10.13
N VAL A 81 -10.08 9.48 8.88
CA VAL A 81 -10.59 10.40 7.85
C VAL A 81 -12.08 10.21 7.63
N SER A 82 -12.78 11.28 7.17
CA SER A 82 -14.11 11.15 6.59
C SER A 82 -13.99 10.81 5.10
N LEU A 83 -14.95 10.04 4.59
CA LEU A 83 -15.16 9.78 3.16
C LEU A 83 -16.44 10.47 2.65
N ASP A 84 -17.02 11.38 3.44
CA ASP A 84 -18.22 12.10 3.08
C ASP A 84 -17.99 12.96 1.82
N GLY A 85 -18.93 12.95 0.91
CA GLY A 85 -18.82 13.64 -0.37
C GLY A 85 -17.97 12.92 -1.43
N LEU A 86 -17.34 11.79 -1.10
CA LEU A 86 -16.66 10.94 -2.08
C LEU A 86 -17.63 9.89 -2.64
N SER A 87 -17.39 9.46 -3.88
CA SER A 87 -18.15 8.38 -4.53
C SER A 87 -17.22 7.30 -5.06
N MET A 88 -17.67 6.04 -4.98
CA MET A 88 -17.00 4.89 -5.60
C MET A 88 -17.49 4.63 -7.03
N ASP A 89 -18.64 5.15 -7.45
CA ASP A 89 -19.26 4.86 -8.76
C ASP A 89 -18.40 5.27 -9.97
N LYS A 90 -17.44 6.16 -9.72
CA LYS A 90 -16.49 6.61 -10.74
C LYS A 90 -15.30 5.68 -10.94
N PHE A 91 -15.18 4.61 -10.17
CA PHE A 91 -14.08 3.65 -10.24
C PHE A 91 -14.58 2.28 -10.70
N ASP A 92 -13.76 1.61 -11.50
CA ASP A 92 -14.03 0.27 -11.99
C ASP A 92 -13.42 -0.80 -11.08
N ILE A 93 -12.38 -0.41 -10.31
CA ILE A 93 -11.71 -1.27 -9.33
C ILE A 93 -11.09 -0.44 -8.20
N VAL A 94 -11.08 -1.01 -6.99
CA VAL A 94 -10.42 -0.43 -5.82
C VAL A 94 -9.29 -1.34 -5.37
N HIS A 95 -8.08 -0.80 -5.27
CA HIS A 95 -6.91 -1.51 -4.77
C HIS A 95 -6.51 -0.97 -3.40
N LEU A 96 -6.66 -1.79 -2.37
CA LEU A 96 -6.34 -1.46 -0.99
C LEU A 96 -4.92 -1.95 -0.65
N HIS A 97 -4.11 -1.06 -0.09
CA HIS A 97 -2.78 -1.40 0.41
C HIS A 97 -2.78 -1.40 1.93
N ASP A 98 -2.80 -2.60 2.53
CA ASP A 98 -2.95 -2.92 3.94
C ASP A 98 -4.37 -3.40 4.32
N THR A 99 -4.55 -3.79 5.59
CA THR A 99 -5.80 -4.42 6.06
C THR A 99 -6.40 -3.76 7.30
N LEU A 100 -5.60 -3.08 8.11
CA LEU A 100 -5.99 -2.62 9.44
C LEU A 100 -6.37 -1.14 9.55
N PRO A 101 -5.78 -0.20 8.79
CA PRO A 101 -6.08 1.22 8.96
C PRO A 101 -7.55 1.56 8.75
N VAL A 102 -8.01 2.61 9.45
CA VAL A 102 -9.40 3.06 9.38
C VAL A 102 -9.78 3.46 7.96
N LEU A 103 -8.91 4.17 7.25
CA LEU A 103 -9.13 4.56 5.86
C LEU A 103 -9.40 3.35 4.97
N ILE A 104 -8.56 2.32 5.05
CA ILE A 104 -8.68 1.07 4.27
C ILE A 104 -10.04 0.41 4.51
N ARG A 105 -10.44 0.25 5.78
CA ARG A 105 -11.70 -0.41 6.13
C ARG A 105 -12.94 0.38 5.73
N LYS A 106 -12.89 1.71 5.82
CA LYS A 106 -13.97 2.58 5.34
C LYS A 106 -14.10 2.50 3.81
N SER A 107 -12.98 2.55 3.09
CA SER A 107 -12.95 2.42 1.62
C SER A 107 -13.45 1.05 1.17
N LEU A 108 -13.05 -0.04 1.83
CA LEU A 108 -13.59 -1.37 1.56
C LEU A 108 -15.12 -1.42 1.70
N LYS A 109 -15.65 -0.89 2.83
CA LYS A 109 -17.08 -0.87 3.06
C LYS A 109 -17.81 -0.07 1.97
N MET A 110 -17.27 1.07 1.60
CA MET A 110 -17.84 1.95 0.59
C MET A 110 -17.82 1.29 -0.81
N ALA A 111 -16.70 0.68 -1.21
CA ALA A 111 -16.58 -0.04 -2.47
C ALA A 111 -17.57 -1.22 -2.56
N ARG A 112 -17.68 -2.00 -1.51
CA ARG A 112 -18.65 -3.11 -1.46
C ARG A 112 -20.10 -2.64 -1.55
N ASN A 113 -20.45 -1.55 -0.89
CA ASN A 113 -21.81 -0.99 -0.96
C ASN A 113 -22.13 -0.48 -2.38
N ALA A 114 -21.14 -0.01 -3.12
CA ALA A 114 -21.25 0.44 -4.50
C ALA A 114 -21.11 -0.71 -5.53
N GLY A 115 -20.83 -1.94 -5.09
CA GLY A 115 -20.63 -3.08 -5.99
C GLY A 115 -19.31 -3.04 -6.76
N VAL A 116 -18.36 -2.16 -6.38
CA VAL A 116 -17.06 -2.04 -7.03
C VAL A 116 -16.12 -3.14 -6.53
N PRO A 117 -15.47 -3.91 -7.41
CA PRO A 117 -14.55 -4.97 -7.03
C PRO A 117 -13.33 -4.42 -6.28
N VAL A 118 -12.87 -5.20 -5.30
CA VAL A 118 -11.75 -4.83 -4.42
C VAL A 118 -10.63 -5.83 -4.50
N VAL A 119 -9.42 -5.34 -4.73
CA VAL A 119 -8.16 -6.06 -4.55
C VAL A 119 -7.49 -5.57 -3.28
N THR A 120 -6.88 -6.44 -2.49
CA THR A 120 -6.12 -6.04 -1.30
C THR A 120 -4.73 -6.64 -1.33
N THR A 121 -3.70 -5.78 -1.29
CA THR A 121 -2.31 -6.19 -1.10
C THR A 121 -1.94 -6.14 0.39
N TYR A 122 -1.45 -7.27 0.89
CA TYR A 122 -0.90 -7.40 2.24
C TYR A 122 0.61 -7.24 2.19
N HIS A 123 1.12 -6.13 2.77
CA HIS A 123 2.53 -5.76 2.64
C HIS A 123 3.44 -6.43 3.66
N ASN A 124 3.02 -6.51 4.91
CA ASN A 124 3.85 -7.09 5.96
C ASN A 124 3.06 -7.39 7.25
N ASP A 125 3.66 -8.21 8.10
CA ASP A 125 3.22 -8.43 9.48
C ASP A 125 4.12 -7.64 10.43
N TYR A 126 3.65 -6.50 10.93
CA TYR A 126 4.39 -5.71 11.91
C TYR A 126 4.55 -6.50 13.21
N ILE A 127 5.75 -6.91 13.51
CA ILE A 127 6.09 -7.46 14.83
C ILE A 127 6.22 -6.29 15.80
N LYS A 128 5.42 -6.27 16.86
CA LYS A 128 5.54 -5.29 17.94
C LYS A 128 6.30 -5.91 19.11
N HIS A 129 7.10 -5.11 19.80
CA HIS A 129 7.74 -5.53 21.02
C HIS A 129 6.75 -5.55 22.19
N GLY A 130 6.80 -6.63 22.97
CA GLY A 130 5.96 -6.84 24.16
C GLY A 130 4.72 -7.69 23.93
N LEU A 131 4.41 -8.52 24.94
CA LEU A 131 3.30 -9.47 24.90
C LEU A 131 1.94 -8.80 24.75
N ILE A 132 1.72 -7.69 25.47
CA ILE A 132 0.44 -6.94 25.43
C ILE A 132 0.21 -6.33 24.04
N ALA A 133 1.24 -5.69 23.47
CA ALA A 133 1.12 -5.07 22.14
C ALA A 133 0.87 -6.12 21.04
N ASN A 134 1.49 -7.29 21.14
CA ASN A 134 1.25 -8.39 20.22
C ASN A 134 -0.14 -9.01 20.39
N SER A 135 -0.65 -9.11 21.62
CA SER A 135 -2.01 -9.60 21.87
C SER A 135 -3.06 -8.67 21.29
N ILE A 136 -2.94 -7.36 21.52
CA ILE A 136 -3.85 -6.35 20.92
C ILE A 136 -3.77 -6.40 19.40
N LYS A 137 -2.58 -6.52 18.83
CA LYS A 137 -2.40 -6.67 17.39
C LYS A 137 -3.08 -7.92 16.87
N SER A 138 -2.89 -9.07 17.53
CA SER A 138 -3.49 -10.35 17.14
C SER A 138 -5.02 -10.27 17.15
N ILE A 139 -5.61 -9.67 18.19
CA ILE A 139 -7.06 -9.46 18.29
C ILE A 139 -7.54 -8.54 17.13
N ARG A 140 -6.89 -7.41 16.93
CA ARG A 140 -7.24 -6.49 15.82
C ARG A 140 -7.13 -7.20 14.47
N TRP A 141 -6.08 -8.00 14.29
CA TRP A 141 -5.89 -8.76 13.05
C TRP A 141 -7.01 -9.77 12.86
N SER A 142 -7.33 -10.57 13.88
CA SER A 142 -8.39 -11.58 13.81
C SER A 142 -9.76 -10.97 13.52
N MET A 143 -10.08 -9.84 14.15
CA MET A 143 -11.39 -9.17 14.00
C MET A 143 -11.50 -8.32 12.74
N GLN A 144 -10.44 -7.67 12.30
CA GLN A 144 -10.46 -6.66 11.26
C GLN A 144 -9.63 -7.01 10.04
N GLY A 145 -8.36 -7.40 10.21
CA GLY A 145 -7.46 -7.69 9.10
C GLY A 145 -7.93 -8.89 8.29
N ARG A 146 -8.27 -10.00 8.94
CA ARG A 146 -8.82 -11.17 8.28
C ARG A 146 -10.14 -10.86 7.57
N LYS A 147 -11.03 -10.07 8.22
CA LYS A 147 -12.29 -9.65 7.61
C LYS A 147 -12.06 -8.80 6.36
N THR A 148 -11.08 -7.91 6.35
CA THR A 148 -10.72 -7.11 5.17
C THR A 148 -10.33 -8.03 4.01
N LEU A 149 -9.43 -8.98 4.24
CA LEU A 149 -8.99 -9.92 3.21
C LEU A 149 -10.14 -10.82 2.70
N HIS A 150 -10.96 -11.38 3.59
CA HIS A 150 -12.13 -12.18 3.18
C HIS A 150 -13.19 -11.39 2.43
N SER A 151 -13.26 -10.08 2.66
CA SER A 151 -14.22 -9.19 2.00
C SER A 151 -13.72 -8.64 0.67
N SER A 152 -12.47 -8.91 0.30
CA SER A 152 -11.88 -8.52 -0.98
C SER A 152 -12.11 -9.60 -2.04
N ASN A 153 -12.26 -9.18 -3.29
CA ASN A 153 -12.45 -10.09 -4.43
C ASN A 153 -11.16 -10.81 -4.79
N ALA A 154 -10.02 -10.12 -4.70
CA ALA A 154 -8.69 -10.71 -4.89
C ALA A 154 -7.73 -10.28 -3.77
N ARG A 155 -6.71 -11.08 -3.51
CA ARG A 155 -5.71 -10.86 -2.46
C ARG A 155 -4.34 -11.05 -3.04
N ILE A 156 -3.46 -10.09 -2.77
CA ILE A 156 -2.07 -10.11 -3.22
C ILE A 156 -1.17 -10.12 -1.98
N VAL A 157 -0.15 -10.94 -2.04
CA VAL A 157 0.98 -10.94 -1.09
C VAL A 157 2.30 -10.82 -1.86
N LEU A 158 3.33 -10.34 -1.18
CA LEU A 158 4.61 -10.04 -1.83
C LEU A 158 5.55 -11.24 -1.92
N THR A 159 5.31 -12.28 -1.12
CA THR A 159 6.17 -13.47 -1.04
C THR A 159 5.37 -14.70 -0.62
N ASP A 160 5.86 -15.90 -0.96
CA ASP A 160 5.32 -17.18 -0.50
C ASP A 160 5.28 -17.28 1.03
N TYR A 161 6.20 -16.61 1.72
CA TYR A 161 6.19 -16.55 3.18
C TYR A 161 4.90 -15.89 3.69
N PHE A 162 4.47 -14.78 3.09
CA PHE A 162 3.24 -14.10 3.49
C PHE A 162 2.00 -14.89 3.10
N GLU A 163 2.01 -15.62 1.98
CA GLU A 163 0.91 -16.52 1.66
C GLU A 163 0.75 -17.58 2.76
N LYS A 164 1.82 -18.31 3.09
CA LYS A 164 1.82 -19.32 4.16
C LYS A 164 1.38 -18.72 5.49
N LEU A 165 1.85 -17.52 5.82
CA LEU A 165 1.47 -16.81 7.04
C LEU A 165 -0.02 -16.48 7.06
N LEU A 166 -0.60 -15.99 5.97
CA LEU A 166 -2.04 -15.69 5.89
C LEU A 166 -2.87 -16.96 5.99
N ARG A 167 -2.46 -18.05 5.31
CA ARG A 167 -3.09 -19.37 5.43
C ARG A 167 -3.08 -19.87 6.88
N SER A 168 -1.95 -19.78 7.58
CA SER A 168 -1.86 -20.18 9.00
C SER A 168 -2.73 -19.33 9.93
N LYS A 169 -3.07 -18.11 9.51
CA LYS A 169 -4.00 -17.21 10.20
C LYS A 169 -5.46 -17.38 9.77
N GLY A 170 -5.78 -18.41 9.00
CA GLY A 170 -7.15 -18.75 8.57
C GLY A 170 -7.68 -17.87 7.44
N VAL A 171 -6.83 -17.34 6.57
CA VAL A 171 -7.27 -16.69 5.32
C VAL A 171 -7.46 -17.76 4.26
N GLU A 172 -8.69 -17.86 3.78
CA GLU A 172 -9.13 -18.81 2.76
C GLU A 172 -9.31 -18.13 1.39
N GLY A 173 -9.50 -18.94 0.33
CA GLY A 173 -9.67 -18.49 -1.05
C GLY A 173 -8.33 -18.21 -1.75
N ASP A 174 -8.38 -17.63 -2.95
CA ASP A 174 -7.20 -17.39 -3.76
C ASP A 174 -6.35 -16.26 -3.20
N ILE A 175 -5.04 -16.46 -3.19
CA ILE A 175 -4.02 -15.49 -2.81
C ILE A 175 -2.94 -15.54 -3.90
N ASP A 176 -2.75 -14.42 -4.57
CA ASP A 176 -1.73 -14.27 -5.59
C ASP A 176 -0.42 -13.78 -4.98
N VAL A 177 0.70 -14.43 -5.32
CA VAL A 177 2.03 -13.98 -4.91
C VAL A 177 2.60 -13.09 -6.01
N ILE A 178 2.59 -11.79 -5.78
CA ILE A 178 3.10 -10.79 -6.72
C ILE A 178 4.15 -9.93 -6.00
N PRO A 179 5.45 -10.14 -6.25
CA PRO A 179 6.51 -9.36 -5.65
C PRO A 179 6.44 -7.87 -6.04
N ASN A 180 6.99 -7.01 -5.18
CA ASN A 180 7.16 -5.61 -5.55
C ASN A 180 8.02 -5.49 -6.79
N GLY A 181 7.62 -4.60 -7.70
CA GLY A 181 8.40 -4.25 -8.86
C GLY A 181 9.68 -3.51 -8.49
N PHE A 182 10.63 -3.56 -9.40
CA PHE A 182 11.89 -2.81 -9.34
C PHE A 182 11.91 -1.77 -10.48
N SER A 183 12.40 -0.57 -10.19
CA SER A 183 12.52 0.47 -11.23
C SER A 183 13.89 0.38 -11.90
N ALA A 184 13.88 0.26 -13.22
CA ALA A 184 15.10 0.22 -14.05
C ALA A 184 15.99 1.48 -13.93
N ILE A 185 15.45 2.60 -13.42
CA ILE A 185 16.27 3.81 -13.21
C ILE A 185 17.43 3.60 -12.23
N TYR A 186 17.41 2.54 -11.45
CA TYR A 186 18.51 2.18 -10.55
C TYR A 186 19.59 1.30 -11.21
N GLU A 187 19.35 0.79 -12.41
CA GLU A 187 20.31 -0.07 -13.12
C GLU A 187 21.52 0.73 -13.60
N ASP A 188 21.31 1.99 -13.98
CA ASP A 188 22.36 2.89 -14.47
C ASP A 188 22.91 3.84 -13.38
N ALA A 189 22.62 3.57 -12.10
CA ALA A 189 23.08 4.42 -11.02
C ALA A 189 24.61 4.40 -10.91
N GLU A 190 25.23 5.57 -11.06
CA GLU A 190 26.66 5.72 -10.86
C GLU A 190 27.04 5.43 -9.41
N ARG A 191 28.20 4.80 -9.24
CA ARG A 191 28.75 4.53 -7.90
C ARG A 191 29.00 5.87 -7.18
N PRO A 192 28.49 6.08 -5.96
CA PRO A 192 28.74 7.29 -5.20
C PRO A 192 30.24 7.50 -4.98
N SER A 193 30.77 8.68 -5.31
CA SER A 193 32.19 9.02 -5.13
C SER A 193 32.65 8.91 -3.67
N ALA A 194 31.72 9.08 -2.72
CA ALA A 194 31.98 8.91 -1.28
C ALA A 194 32.42 7.50 -0.89
N LEU A 195 32.13 6.48 -1.70
CA LEU A 195 32.55 5.09 -1.44
C LEU A 195 34.00 4.81 -1.81
N GLY A 196 34.68 5.72 -2.52
CA GLY A 196 36.06 5.54 -2.95
C GLY A 196 36.30 4.25 -3.75
N ASP A 197 37.54 3.80 -3.80
CA ASP A 197 37.89 2.51 -4.41
C ASP A 197 37.85 1.40 -3.34
N LEU A 198 36.83 0.58 -3.42
CA LEU A 198 36.58 -0.54 -2.48
C LEU A 198 36.74 -1.91 -3.18
N ARG A 199 37.38 -1.97 -4.37
CA ARG A 199 37.51 -3.20 -5.16
C ARG A 199 38.19 -4.33 -4.42
N ASP A 200 39.17 -4.00 -3.57
CA ASP A 200 39.96 -4.97 -2.81
C ASP A 200 39.40 -5.25 -1.40
N ARG A 201 38.20 -4.76 -1.08
CA ARG A 201 37.59 -4.92 0.23
C ARG A 201 36.32 -5.76 0.15
N LYS A 202 36.11 -6.63 1.14
CA LYS A 202 34.81 -7.27 1.35
C LYS A 202 33.85 -6.22 1.94
N LEU A 203 32.77 -5.95 1.23
CA LEU A 203 31.75 -4.99 1.66
C LEU A 203 30.56 -5.73 2.28
N LEU A 204 30.22 -5.32 3.49
CA LEU A 204 28.92 -5.63 4.11
C LEU A 204 28.08 -4.36 4.08
N THR A 205 27.05 -4.37 3.27
CA THR A 205 26.17 -3.20 3.11
C THR A 205 24.84 -3.46 3.77
N PHE A 206 24.40 -2.52 4.64
CA PHE A 206 23.05 -2.50 5.20
C PHE A 206 22.29 -1.29 4.65
N VAL A 207 21.15 -1.55 4.02
CA VAL A 207 20.23 -0.50 3.54
C VAL A 207 18.89 -0.66 4.25
N GLY A 208 18.51 0.33 5.02
CA GLY A 208 17.24 0.29 5.75
C GLY A 208 17.17 1.31 6.88
N ARG A 209 15.97 1.43 7.45
CA ARG A 209 15.79 2.25 8.65
C ARG A 209 16.47 1.57 9.84
N LEU A 210 17.21 2.33 10.64
CA LEU A 210 17.73 1.86 11.93
C LEU A 210 16.58 1.84 12.93
N SER A 211 15.97 0.69 13.13
CA SER A 211 14.88 0.49 14.07
C SER A 211 15.00 -0.90 14.69
N GLU A 212 14.44 -1.09 15.89
CA GLU A 212 14.44 -2.38 16.59
C GLU A 212 13.77 -3.53 15.79
N GLN A 213 13.13 -3.20 14.68
CA GLN A 213 12.43 -4.14 13.82
C GLN A 213 13.33 -4.76 12.72
N LYS A 214 14.57 -4.27 12.57
CA LYS A 214 15.52 -4.70 11.52
C LYS A 214 16.87 -5.07 12.06
#